data_e6baa886c22b4c4d635052f7085d24c0
#
_entry.id   e6baa886c22b4c4d635052f7085d24c0
#
_cell.length_a   1.000
_cell.length_b   1.000
_cell.length_c   1.000
_cell.angle_alpha   90.00
_cell.angle_beta   90.00
_cell.angle_gamma   90.00
#
_symmetry.space_group_name_H-M   'P 1'
#
loop_
_entity.id
_entity.type
_entity.pdbx_description
1 polymer ?
#
loop_
_entity_poly.entity_id
_entity_poly.type
_entity_poly.pdbx_seq_one_letter_code
_entity_poly.pdbx_strand_id
1 'polypeptide(L)'
;MSLVFRCLTVAIVALAATCVAHAAANDDKAAVAALDTQYQAAVKANDAVTMDRILADDFILVTGKGKTYTKADLLKSARDKSETYEHQEDTQQTVRVWGDTAVVTALLWIKGSNKDSSYDYKLWFSDTYVRMKGGWRYVFGQASTHLEQ
;
A
#
# COMPACT_ATOMS: atom_id res chain seq x y z
N MET A 1 6.34 -49.01 -25.94
CA MET A 1 5.73 -48.76 -24.62
C MET A 1 6.44 -47.65 -23.82
N SER A 2 7.35 -46.90 -24.43
CA SER A 2 8.20 -45.90 -23.70
C SER A 2 7.87 -44.43 -23.96
N LEU A 3 7.03 -44.13 -24.96
CA LEU A 3 6.74 -42.72 -25.32
C LEU A 3 5.53 -42.12 -24.58
N VAL A 4 4.60 -42.93 -24.13
CA VAL A 4 3.36 -42.49 -23.46
C VAL A 4 3.66 -42.08 -21.98
N PHE A 5 4.68 -42.67 -21.36
CA PHE A 5 5.03 -42.37 -19.97
C PHE A 5 5.77 -41.02 -19.80
N ARG A 6 6.45 -40.49 -20.85
CA ARG A 6 7.15 -39.20 -20.79
C ARG A 6 6.24 -37.98 -20.90
N CYS A 7 5.10 -38.07 -21.56
CA CYS A 7 4.15 -36.98 -21.66
C CYS A 7 3.35 -36.73 -20.36
N LEU A 8 3.10 -37.80 -19.58
CA LEU A 8 2.29 -37.68 -18.38
C LEU A 8 3.04 -36.99 -17.23
N THR A 9 4.37 -37.23 -17.13
CA THR A 9 5.22 -36.60 -16.08
C THR A 9 5.45 -35.11 -16.29
N VAL A 10 5.53 -34.63 -17.55
CA VAL A 10 5.69 -33.21 -17.87
C VAL A 10 4.42 -32.41 -17.58
N ALA A 11 3.24 -33.00 -17.84
CA ALA A 11 1.96 -32.32 -17.57
C ALA A 11 1.68 -32.14 -16.05
N ILE A 12 2.09 -33.10 -15.21
CA ILE A 12 1.89 -33.02 -13.73
C ILE A 12 2.81 -31.97 -13.11
N VAL A 13 4.05 -31.84 -13.59
CA VAL A 13 5.01 -30.83 -13.08
C VAL A 13 4.56 -29.41 -13.46
N ALA A 14 4.02 -29.19 -14.67
CA ALA A 14 3.52 -27.91 -15.09
C ALA A 14 2.27 -27.45 -14.30
N LEU A 15 1.38 -28.38 -13.93
CA LEU A 15 0.19 -28.07 -13.15
C LEU A 15 0.52 -27.73 -11.68
N ALA A 16 1.51 -28.39 -11.09
CA ALA A 16 1.96 -28.08 -9.73
C ALA A 16 2.64 -26.71 -9.64
N ALA A 17 3.44 -26.32 -10.64
CA ALA A 17 4.10 -25.01 -10.69
C ALA A 17 3.11 -23.84 -10.79
N THR A 18 2.01 -23.99 -11.53
CA THR A 18 0.98 -22.95 -11.64
C THR A 18 0.18 -22.78 -10.34
N CYS A 19 -0.11 -23.84 -9.61
CA CYS A 19 -0.80 -23.75 -8.31
C CYS A 19 0.05 -23.03 -7.25
N VAL A 20 1.35 -23.28 -7.18
CA VAL A 20 2.26 -22.62 -6.23
C VAL A 20 2.40 -21.13 -6.54
N ALA A 21 2.51 -20.75 -7.81
CA ALA A 21 2.62 -19.35 -8.20
C ALA A 21 1.34 -18.54 -7.87
N HIS A 22 0.15 -19.14 -8.03
CA HIS A 22 -1.11 -18.49 -7.67
C HIS A 22 -1.28 -18.33 -6.14
N ALA A 23 -0.88 -19.31 -5.36
CA ALA A 23 -0.91 -19.24 -3.89
C ALA A 23 0.01 -18.12 -3.39
N ALA A 24 1.26 -18.06 -3.86
CA ALA A 24 2.22 -17.01 -3.49
C ALA A 24 1.71 -15.60 -3.85
N ALA A 25 1.12 -15.43 -5.03
CA ALA A 25 0.57 -14.14 -5.44
C ALA A 25 -0.64 -13.69 -4.59
N ASN A 26 -1.46 -14.63 -4.11
CA ASN A 26 -2.57 -14.32 -3.21
C ASN A 26 -2.06 -13.96 -1.81
N ASP A 27 -1.03 -14.64 -1.30
CA ASP A 27 -0.39 -14.31 -0.03
C ASP A 27 0.23 -12.91 -0.07
N ASP A 28 0.85 -12.54 -1.19
CA ASP A 28 1.42 -11.21 -1.40
C ASP A 28 0.36 -10.11 -1.44
N LYS A 29 -0.77 -10.35 -2.13
CA LYS A 29 -1.89 -9.41 -2.12
C LYS A 29 -2.43 -9.17 -0.72
N ALA A 30 -2.63 -10.25 0.04
CA ALA A 30 -3.11 -10.16 1.42
C ALA A 30 -2.11 -9.43 2.32
N ALA A 31 -0.81 -9.72 2.17
CA ALA A 31 0.25 -9.07 2.94
C ALA A 31 0.33 -7.56 2.65
N VAL A 32 0.26 -7.16 1.38
CA VAL A 32 0.31 -5.75 0.98
C VAL A 32 -0.97 -5.03 1.41
N ALA A 33 -2.15 -5.64 1.26
CA ALA A 33 -3.40 -5.06 1.73
C ALA A 33 -3.37 -4.78 3.24
N ALA A 34 -2.90 -5.75 4.03
CA ALA A 34 -2.78 -5.59 5.48
C ALA A 34 -1.76 -4.52 5.87
N LEU A 35 -0.65 -4.42 5.13
CA LEU A 35 0.39 -3.42 5.38
C LEU A 35 -0.11 -2.01 5.09
N ASP A 36 -0.88 -1.84 4.01
CA ASP A 36 -1.51 -0.57 3.64
C ASP A 36 -2.53 -0.13 4.70
N THR A 37 -3.44 -1.01 5.10
CA THR A 37 -4.39 -0.75 6.20
C THR A 37 -3.67 -0.38 7.49
N GLN A 38 -2.55 -1.06 7.81
CA GLN A 38 -1.73 -0.73 8.97
C GLN A 38 -1.11 0.66 8.86
N TYR A 39 -0.69 1.06 7.66
CA TYR A 39 -0.15 2.39 7.41
C TYR A 39 -1.21 3.48 7.64
N GLN A 40 -2.42 3.32 7.09
CA GLN A 40 -3.52 4.26 7.31
C GLN A 40 -3.88 4.39 8.79
N ALA A 41 -3.91 3.28 9.52
CA ALA A 41 -4.13 3.29 10.97
C ALA A 41 -3.00 4.01 11.74
N ALA A 42 -1.75 3.83 11.33
CA ALA A 42 -0.60 4.51 11.90
C ALA A 42 -0.63 6.03 11.65
N VAL A 43 -1.05 6.47 10.46
CA VAL A 43 -1.28 7.88 10.14
C VAL A 43 -2.34 8.46 11.07
N LYS A 44 -3.51 7.80 11.19
CA LYS A 44 -4.59 8.23 12.10
C LYS A 44 -4.11 8.41 13.54
N ALA A 45 -3.26 7.49 14.00
CA ALA A 45 -2.75 7.49 15.37
C ALA A 45 -1.53 8.42 15.57
N ASN A 46 -1.00 9.04 14.54
CA ASN A 46 0.31 9.73 14.55
C ASN A 46 1.43 8.81 15.07
N ASP A 47 1.37 7.51 14.73
CA ASP A 47 2.38 6.50 15.11
C ASP A 47 3.58 6.54 14.15
N ALA A 48 4.50 7.46 14.43
CA ALA A 48 5.71 7.63 13.64
C ALA A 48 6.59 6.38 13.61
N VAL A 49 6.55 5.51 14.63
CA VAL A 49 7.36 4.28 14.67
C VAL A 49 6.85 3.26 13.65
N THR A 50 5.55 3.02 13.62
CA THR A 50 4.95 2.13 12.63
C THR A 50 5.08 2.70 11.21
N MET A 51 4.86 4.02 11.02
CA MET A 51 5.08 4.67 9.72
C MET A 51 6.52 4.51 9.23
N ASP A 52 7.52 4.73 10.08
CA ASP A 52 8.95 4.60 9.74
C ASP A 52 9.30 3.18 9.26
N ARG A 53 8.75 2.16 9.91
CA ARG A 53 8.95 0.75 9.54
C ARG A 53 8.35 0.40 8.17
N ILE A 54 7.21 1.00 7.81
CA ILE A 54 6.49 0.71 6.56
C ILE A 54 7.06 1.50 5.38
N LEU A 55 7.37 2.78 5.57
CA LEU A 55 7.92 3.65 4.54
C LEU A 55 9.35 3.25 4.15
N ALA A 56 9.63 3.21 2.85
CA ALA A 56 10.99 3.10 2.34
C ALA A 56 11.78 4.40 2.61
N ASP A 57 13.10 4.32 2.63
CA ASP A 57 13.94 5.49 2.95
C ASP A 57 13.86 6.59 1.88
N ASP A 58 13.61 6.21 0.63
CA ASP A 58 13.43 7.09 -0.52
C ASP A 58 11.96 7.38 -0.86
N PHE A 59 11.04 7.10 0.08
CA PHE A 59 9.60 7.32 -0.09
C PHE A 59 9.25 8.75 -0.50
N ILE A 60 8.31 8.87 -1.44
CA ILE A 60 7.70 10.15 -1.86
C ILE A 60 6.18 10.00 -1.93
N LEU A 61 5.47 10.97 -1.37
CA LEU A 61 4.04 11.18 -1.57
C LEU A 61 3.81 12.40 -2.48
N VAL A 62 2.99 12.25 -3.51
CA VAL A 62 2.48 13.37 -4.33
C VAL A 62 1.00 13.57 -4.05
N THR A 63 0.62 14.72 -3.55
CA THR A 63 -0.78 15.06 -3.29
C THR A 63 -1.52 15.49 -4.55
N GLY A 64 -2.84 15.49 -4.52
CA GLY A 64 -3.67 15.95 -5.64
C GLY A 64 -3.48 17.42 -6.04
N LYS A 65 -2.82 18.22 -5.19
CA LYS A 65 -2.41 19.61 -5.48
C LYS A 65 -0.96 19.71 -5.98
N GLY A 66 -0.30 18.59 -6.24
CA GLY A 66 1.08 18.53 -6.73
C GLY A 66 2.16 18.79 -5.66
N LYS A 67 1.79 18.95 -4.39
CA LYS A 67 2.78 19.07 -3.31
C LYS A 67 3.37 17.69 -3.01
N THR A 68 4.69 17.65 -2.82
CA THR A 68 5.42 16.42 -2.46
C THR A 68 5.81 16.41 -0.99
N TYR A 69 5.84 15.21 -0.41
CA TYR A 69 6.32 14.96 0.95
C TYR A 69 7.25 13.76 0.95
N THR A 70 8.34 13.86 1.65
CA THR A 70 9.27 12.77 1.91
C THR A 70 8.86 11.97 3.14
N LYS A 71 9.48 10.79 3.34
CA LYS A 71 9.38 10.05 4.60
C LYS A 71 9.67 10.94 5.81
N ALA A 72 10.74 11.73 5.75
CA ALA A 72 11.13 12.62 6.85
C ALA A 72 10.04 13.65 7.20
N ASP A 73 9.38 14.22 6.18
CA ASP A 73 8.28 15.18 6.38
C ASP A 73 7.09 14.53 7.08
N LEU A 74 6.68 13.31 6.64
CA LEU A 74 5.56 12.59 7.23
C LEU A 74 5.85 12.17 8.67
N LEU A 75 7.05 11.65 8.95
CA LEU A 75 7.45 11.28 10.29
C LEU A 75 7.57 12.48 11.23
N LYS A 76 8.04 13.63 10.72
CA LYS A 76 8.06 14.88 11.49
C LYS A 76 6.65 15.31 11.84
N SER A 77 5.72 15.31 10.87
CA SER A 77 4.32 15.66 11.11
C SER A 77 3.68 14.77 12.17
N ALA A 78 3.90 13.46 12.11
CA ALA A 78 3.38 12.52 13.10
C ALA A 78 3.98 12.73 14.51
N ARG A 79 5.28 12.96 14.62
CA ARG A 79 5.95 13.22 15.92
C ARG A 79 5.47 14.52 16.56
N ASP A 80 5.31 15.56 15.74
CA ASP A 80 4.85 16.88 16.19
C ASP A 80 3.32 16.90 16.42
N LYS A 81 2.61 15.83 16.02
CA LYS A 81 1.14 15.75 16.01
C LYS A 81 0.51 16.97 15.37
N SER A 82 1.11 17.41 14.23
CA SER A 82 0.67 18.61 13.51
C SER A 82 -0.70 18.46 12.87
N GLU A 83 -1.16 17.22 12.67
CA GLU A 83 -2.49 16.86 12.18
C GLU A 83 -3.22 16.03 13.24
N THR A 84 -4.51 16.26 13.39
CA THR A 84 -5.41 15.43 14.20
C THR A 84 -6.45 14.82 13.28
N TYR A 85 -6.55 13.48 13.29
CA TYR A 85 -7.45 12.75 12.41
C TYR A 85 -8.65 12.19 13.17
N GLU A 86 -9.86 12.57 12.74
CA GLU A 86 -11.11 11.92 13.14
C GLU A 86 -11.35 10.66 12.28
N HIS A 87 -11.18 10.81 10.95
CA HIS A 87 -11.23 9.73 9.97
C HIS A 87 -9.96 9.69 9.12
N GLN A 88 -9.42 8.52 8.92
CA GLN A 88 -8.35 8.14 8.00
C GLN A 88 -8.64 6.69 7.63
N GLU A 89 -9.64 6.48 6.79
CA GLU A 89 -10.23 5.17 6.55
C GLU A 89 -10.44 4.97 5.05
N ASP A 90 -9.95 3.85 4.56
CA ASP A 90 -10.09 3.49 3.17
C ASP A 90 -11.21 2.46 2.96
N THR A 91 -11.82 2.53 1.80
CA THR A 91 -12.82 1.60 1.28
C THR A 91 -12.51 1.26 -0.16
N GLN A 92 -13.13 0.22 -0.70
CA GLN A 92 -12.93 -0.23 -2.08
C GLN A 92 -11.46 -0.54 -2.42
N GLN A 93 -10.71 -1.03 -1.42
CA GLN A 93 -9.31 -1.38 -1.57
C GLN A 93 -9.12 -2.47 -2.62
N THR A 94 -8.20 -2.25 -3.55
CA THR A 94 -7.79 -3.21 -4.57
C THR A 94 -6.28 -3.32 -4.59
N VAL A 95 -5.75 -4.55 -4.60
CA VAL A 95 -4.30 -4.81 -4.68
C VAL A 95 -3.97 -5.55 -5.96
N ARG A 96 -2.98 -5.07 -6.68
CA ARG A 96 -2.38 -5.72 -7.85
C ARG A 96 -0.91 -5.97 -7.57
N VAL A 97 -0.42 -7.17 -7.92
CA VAL A 97 0.97 -7.61 -7.70
C VAL A 97 1.59 -8.06 -9.01
N TRP A 98 2.80 -7.59 -9.28
CA TRP A 98 3.64 -7.98 -10.43
C TRP A 98 5.06 -8.24 -9.92
N GLY A 99 5.39 -9.51 -9.65
CA GLY A 99 6.67 -9.89 -9.07
C GLY A 99 6.91 -9.19 -7.73
N ASP A 100 7.95 -8.38 -7.62
CA ASP A 100 8.32 -7.66 -6.41
C ASP A 100 7.70 -6.26 -6.31
N THR A 101 6.73 -5.94 -7.16
CA THR A 101 6.00 -4.67 -7.13
C THR A 101 4.51 -4.90 -6.91
N ALA A 102 3.91 -4.10 -6.04
CA ALA A 102 2.48 -4.09 -5.81
C ALA A 102 1.93 -2.67 -5.82
N VAL A 103 0.68 -2.53 -6.23
CA VAL A 103 -0.06 -1.27 -6.19
C VAL A 103 -1.37 -1.49 -5.45
N VAL A 104 -1.62 -0.65 -4.47
CA VAL A 104 -2.90 -0.53 -3.76
C VAL A 104 -3.63 0.69 -4.28
N THR A 105 -4.90 0.54 -4.62
CA THR A 105 -5.78 1.68 -4.88
C THR A 105 -6.99 1.58 -3.96
N ALA A 106 -7.41 2.69 -3.37
CA ALA A 106 -8.58 2.74 -2.51
C ALA A 106 -9.19 4.15 -2.49
N LEU A 107 -10.44 4.21 -2.03
CA LEU A 107 -11.14 5.45 -1.74
C LEU A 107 -10.93 5.78 -0.27
N LEU A 108 -10.17 6.83 0.01
CA LEU A 108 -9.89 7.33 1.34
C LEU A 108 -10.93 8.38 1.75
N TRP A 109 -11.51 8.24 2.94
CA TRP A 109 -12.17 9.32 3.66
C TRP A 109 -11.21 9.87 4.70
N ILE A 110 -10.86 11.12 4.56
CA ILE A 110 -10.00 11.85 5.50
C ILE A 110 -10.77 13.01 6.10
N LYS A 111 -10.84 13.04 7.43
CA LYS A 111 -11.42 14.11 8.21
C LYS A 111 -10.50 14.42 9.38
N GLY A 112 -10.23 15.69 9.58
CA GLY A 112 -9.33 16.10 10.64
C GLY A 112 -9.10 17.59 10.68
N SER A 113 -8.05 18.00 11.39
CA SER A 113 -7.67 19.39 11.53
C SER A 113 -6.18 19.54 11.81
N ASN A 114 -5.67 20.70 11.47
CA ASN A 114 -4.38 21.20 11.93
C ASN A 114 -4.59 22.58 12.60
N LYS A 115 -3.48 23.25 12.97
CA LYS A 115 -3.55 24.56 13.64
C LYS A 115 -4.27 25.65 12.84
N ASP A 116 -4.33 25.54 11.50
CA ASP A 116 -4.80 26.59 10.61
C ASP A 116 -6.21 26.31 10.03
N SER A 117 -6.63 25.03 9.95
CA SER A 117 -7.85 24.64 9.26
C SER A 117 -8.35 23.25 9.68
N SER A 118 -9.64 23.00 9.42
CA SER A 118 -10.24 21.68 9.42
C SER A 118 -10.55 21.24 7.98
N TYR A 119 -10.62 19.93 7.78
CA TYR A 119 -10.90 19.33 6.48
C TYR A 119 -11.76 18.07 6.63
N ASP A 120 -12.61 17.83 5.64
CA ASP A 120 -13.47 16.66 5.52
C ASP A 120 -13.72 16.40 4.03
N TYR A 121 -13.08 15.39 3.45
CA TYR A 121 -13.19 15.06 2.04
C TYR A 121 -12.84 13.61 1.74
N LYS A 122 -13.17 13.18 0.52
CA LYS A 122 -12.74 11.89 -0.03
C LYS A 122 -11.83 12.10 -1.22
N LEU A 123 -10.94 11.15 -1.44
CA LEU A 123 -10.06 11.09 -2.61
C LEU A 123 -9.71 9.65 -2.94
N TRP A 124 -9.32 9.39 -4.20
CA TRP A 124 -8.66 8.16 -4.57
C TRP A 124 -7.16 8.28 -4.35
N PHE A 125 -6.54 7.21 -3.90
CA PHE A 125 -5.09 7.12 -3.87
C PHE A 125 -4.58 5.88 -4.63
N SER A 126 -3.30 5.92 -4.96
CA SER A 126 -2.54 4.83 -5.55
C SER A 126 -1.20 4.74 -4.82
N ASP A 127 -1.02 3.67 -4.07
CA ASP A 127 0.14 3.44 -3.22
C ASP A 127 0.96 2.27 -3.78
N THR A 128 2.23 2.53 -4.09
CA THR A 128 3.15 1.55 -4.66
C THR A 128 4.04 0.97 -3.57
N TYR A 129 4.07 -0.35 -3.50
CA TYR A 129 4.90 -1.15 -2.62
C TYR A 129 5.92 -1.94 -3.42
N VAL A 130 7.14 -2.07 -2.90
CA VAL A 130 8.20 -2.89 -3.48
C VAL A 130 8.71 -3.87 -2.43
N ARG A 131 8.92 -5.12 -2.85
CA ARG A 131 9.56 -6.13 -2.00
C ARG A 131 11.04 -5.87 -1.93
N MET A 132 11.52 -5.58 -0.74
CA MET A 132 12.92 -5.34 -0.43
C MET A 132 13.44 -6.41 0.54
N LYS A 133 14.74 -6.37 0.87
CA LYS A 133 15.28 -7.20 1.94
C LYS A 133 14.51 -6.89 3.25
N GLY A 134 13.83 -7.90 3.78
CA GLY A 134 13.03 -7.77 5.00
C GLY A 134 11.54 -7.50 4.78
N GLY A 135 11.03 -7.57 3.52
CA GLY A 135 9.61 -7.55 3.20
C GLY A 135 9.16 -6.36 2.34
N TRP A 136 7.87 -6.21 2.21
CA TRP A 136 7.26 -5.12 1.44
C TRP A 136 7.50 -3.77 2.11
N ARG A 137 7.78 -2.73 1.29
CA ARG A 137 7.94 -1.34 1.71
C ARG A 137 7.11 -0.42 0.83
N TYR A 138 6.52 0.59 1.41
CA TYR A 138 5.79 1.64 0.72
C TYR A 138 6.78 2.65 0.14
N VAL A 139 6.88 2.73 -1.19
CA VAL A 139 7.90 3.52 -1.89
C VAL A 139 7.36 4.80 -2.53
N PHE A 140 6.10 4.78 -2.96
CA PHE A 140 5.51 5.92 -3.65
C PHE A 140 4.01 5.97 -3.46
N GLY A 141 3.48 7.13 -3.07
CA GLY A 141 2.06 7.41 -2.96
C GLY A 141 1.64 8.54 -3.87
N GLN A 142 0.45 8.40 -4.45
CA GLN A 142 -0.18 9.47 -5.20
C GLN A 142 -1.67 9.57 -4.89
N ALA A 143 -2.11 10.77 -4.52
CA ALA A 143 -3.52 11.07 -4.28
C ALA A 143 -4.13 11.82 -5.47
N SER A 144 -5.40 11.57 -5.74
CA SER A 144 -6.21 12.41 -6.63
C SER A 144 -6.51 13.77 -5.99
N THR A 145 -7.12 14.68 -6.74
CA THR A 145 -7.85 15.82 -6.16
C THR A 145 -9.00 15.31 -5.29
N HIS A 146 -9.54 16.20 -4.45
CA HIS A 146 -10.74 15.89 -3.67
C HIS A 146 -11.91 15.58 -4.60
N LEU A 147 -12.72 14.59 -4.24
CA LEU A 147 -13.96 14.30 -4.93
C LEU A 147 -15.02 15.35 -4.53
N GLU A 148 -15.86 15.73 -5.48
CA GLU A 148 -17.05 16.52 -5.19
C GLU A 148 -18.00 15.70 -4.30
N GLN A 149 -18.58 16.33 -3.29
CA GLN A 149 -19.57 15.73 -2.38
C GLN A 149 -20.96 15.76 -2.99
#